data_b536c3c4eb6995e76b7deb3f601a3e5e
#
_entry.id   b536c3c4eb6995e76b7deb3f601a3e5e
#
_cell.length_a   1.000
_cell.length_b   1.000
_cell.length_c   1.000
_cell.angle_alpha   90.00
_cell.angle_beta   90.00
_cell.angle_gamma   90.00
#
_symmetry.space_group_name_H-M   'P 1'
#
loop_
_entity.id
_entity.type
_entity.pdbx_description
1 polymer ?
#
loop_
_entity_poly.entity_id
_entity_poly.type
_entity_poly.pdbx_seq_one_letter_code
_entity_poly.pdbx_strand_id
1 'polypeptide(L)'
;MAKPALAHLMARGSGRVINISSVSGEMGNVGQVNYTAAKAGMFGLTKTLAKEAALMLRVAGTLEKGTGVTVNCIAAGLTETDMVSTIPPYMLAEIVERIPAHRAGHPEEIARVVAFLAQDASGYITGQIWDVDGGLNM
;
A
#
# COMPACT_ATOMS: atom_id res chain seq x y z
N MET A 1 -8.77 8.12 10.33
CA MET A 1 -7.38 8.00 10.83
C MET A 1 -6.34 8.76 10.00
N ALA A 2 -6.40 8.79 8.67
CA ALA A 2 -5.36 9.45 7.85
C ALA A 2 -5.21 10.96 8.13
N LYS A 3 -6.31 11.70 8.28
CA LYS A 3 -6.28 13.16 8.46
C LYS A 3 -5.53 13.63 9.72
N PRO A 4 -5.81 13.12 10.94
CA PRO A 4 -5.05 13.51 12.13
C PRO A 4 -3.59 13.03 12.10
N ALA A 5 -3.30 11.85 11.55
CA ALA A 5 -1.94 11.37 11.38
C ALA A 5 -1.15 12.29 10.44
N LEU A 6 -1.74 12.67 9.31
CA LEU A 6 -1.10 13.59 8.37
C LEU A 6 -0.80 14.95 9.03
N ALA A 7 -1.75 15.53 9.77
CA ALA A 7 -1.54 16.78 10.49
C ALA A 7 -0.35 16.72 11.46
N HIS A 8 -0.20 15.61 12.19
CA HIS A 8 0.94 15.40 13.09
C HIS A 8 2.27 15.30 12.32
N LEU A 9 2.31 14.53 11.23
CA LEU A 9 3.52 14.38 10.41
C LEU A 9 3.92 15.70 9.74
N MET A 10 2.92 16.47 9.31
CA MET A 10 3.13 17.81 8.74
C MET A 10 3.76 18.76 9.75
N ALA A 11 3.29 18.77 11.01
CA ALA A 11 3.87 19.59 12.07
C ALA A 11 5.33 19.21 12.38
N ARG A 12 5.70 17.93 12.20
CA ARG A 12 7.08 17.45 12.33
C ARG A 12 7.96 17.80 11.12
N GLY A 13 7.36 18.06 9.96
CA GLY A 13 8.06 18.23 8.69
C GLY A 13 8.60 16.92 8.06
N SER A 14 8.36 15.77 8.70
CA SER A 14 8.81 14.46 8.21
C SER A 14 7.94 13.32 8.69
N GLY A 15 7.81 12.28 7.87
CA GLY A 15 7.06 11.08 8.21
C GLY A 15 6.78 10.17 7.02
N ARG A 16 6.25 8.99 7.31
CA ARG A 16 5.89 7.98 6.33
C ARG A 16 4.46 7.50 6.57
N VAL A 17 3.64 7.56 5.53
CA VAL A 17 2.31 6.94 5.49
C VAL A 17 2.35 5.81 4.49
N ILE A 18 2.07 4.60 4.93
CA ILE A 18 2.07 3.41 4.07
C ILE A 18 0.69 2.77 4.21
N ASN A 19 -0.11 2.88 3.18
CA ASN A 19 -1.43 2.27 3.10
C ASN A 19 -1.30 0.83 2.61
N ILE A 20 -2.08 -0.09 3.20
CA ILE A 20 -2.13 -1.48 2.76
C ILE A 20 -3.45 -1.72 2.03
N SER A 21 -3.34 -1.86 0.72
CA SER A 21 -4.44 -2.18 -0.17
C SER A 21 -4.38 -3.65 -0.63
N SER A 22 -4.88 -3.93 -1.80
CA SER A 22 -4.89 -5.26 -2.42
C SER A 22 -4.87 -5.11 -3.94
N VAL A 23 -4.25 -6.04 -4.63
CA VAL A 23 -4.35 -6.18 -6.09
C VAL A 23 -5.80 -6.33 -6.58
N SER A 24 -6.71 -6.85 -5.73
CA SER A 24 -8.15 -6.85 -6.03
C SER A 24 -8.69 -5.45 -6.29
N GLY A 25 -8.08 -4.41 -5.73
CA GLY A 25 -8.45 -3.01 -6.00
C GLY A 25 -8.08 -2.55 -7.40
N GLU A 26 -7.16 -3.22 -8.07
CA GLU A 26 -6.73 -2.94 -9.45
C GLU A 26 -7.45 -3.82 -10.47
N MET A 27 -7.43 -5.13 -10.25
CA MET A 27 -7.97 -6.13 -11.18
C MET A 27 -9.48 -6.33 -11.06
N GLY A 28 -10.07 -6.01 -9.92
CA GLY A 28 -11.38 -6.52 -9.54
C GLY A 28 -11.31 -7.97 -9.05
N ASN A 29 -12.34 -8.40 -8.33
CA ASN A 29 -12.48 -9.80 -7.95
C ASN A 29 -13.97 -10.15 -7.80
N VAL A 30 -14.37 -11.28 -8.38
CA VAL A 30 -15.77 -11.74 -8.37
C VAL A 30 -16.23 -11.94 -6.91
N GLY A 31 -17.41 -11.42 -6.59
CA GLY A 31 -17.99 -11.51 -5.23
C GLY A 31 -17.45 -10.51 -4.23
N GLN A 32 -16.52 -9.62 -4.61
CA GLN A 32 -15.83 -8.67 -3.71
C GLN A 32 -16.10 -7.20 -4.05
N VAL A 33 -17.29 -6.83 -4.52
CA VAL A 33 -17.61 -5.46 -4.97
C VAL A 33 -17.24 -4.40 -3.91
N ASN A 34 -17.70 -4.58 -2.66
CA ASN A 34 -17.42 -3.62 -1.59
C ASN A 34 -15.94 -3.59 -1.19
N TYR A 35 -15.33 -4.77 -1.10
CA TYR A 35 -13.90 -4.88 -0.78
C TYR A 35 -13.05 -4.22 -1.85
N THR A 36 -13.29 -4.54 -3.11
CA THR A 36 -12.58 -3.98 -4.27
C THR A 36 -12.74 -2.46 -4.35
N ALA A 37 -13.97 -1.95 -4.19
CA ALA A 37 -14.21 -0.51 -4.18
C ALA A 37 -13.44 0.19 -3.05
N ALA A 38 -13.43 -0.38 -1.84
CA ALA A 38 -12.68 0.16 -0.72
C ALA A 38 -11.17 0.14 -0.96
N LYS A 39 -10.63 -0.95 -1.52
CA LYS A 39 -9.20 -1.10 -1.80
C LYS A 39 -8.75 -0.23 -2.98
N ALA A 40 -9.55 -0.12 -4.04
CA ALA A 40 -9.31 0.80 -5.16
C ALA A 40 -9.29 2.27 -4.69
N GLY A 41 -10.19 2.65 -3.81
CA GLY A 41 -10.23 4.00 -3.24
C GLY A 41 -8.95 4.41 -2.52
N MET A 42 -8.20 3.45 -1.97
CA MET A 42 -6.92 3.72 -1.30
C MET A 42 -5.83 4.20 -2.27
N PHE A 43 -5.90 3.86 -3.54
CA PHE A 43 -4.95 4.33 -4.55
C PHE A 43 -5.12 5.83 -4.81
N GLY A 44 -6.36 6.27 -5.00
CA GLY A 44 -6.69 7.70 -5.14
C GLY A 44 -6.35 8.48 -3.87
N LEU A 45 -6.72 7.94 -2.69
CA LEU A 45 -6.36 8.50 -1.39
C LEU A 45 -4.85 8.69 -1.25
N THR A 46 -4.04 7.68 -1.57
CA THR A 46 -2.59 7.72 -1.48
C THR A 46 -1.99 8.82 -2.35
N LYS A 47 -2.38 8.88 -3.61
CA LYS A 47 -1.89 9.89 -4.57
C LYS A 47 -2.29 11.30 -4.17
N THR A 48 -3.50 11.48 -3.67
CA THR A 48 -3.99 12.80 -3.21
C THR A 48 -3.23 13.26 -1.96
N LEU A 49 -3.13 12.41 -0.94
CA LEU A 49 -2.42 12.74 0.28
C LEU A 49 -0.93 13.03 0.03
N ALA A 50 -0.28 12.33 -0.90
CA ALA A 50 1.11 12.60 -1.27
C ALA A 50 1.26 14.02 -1.85
N LYS A 51 0.35 14.43 -2.73
CA LYS A 51 0.35 15.78 -3.32
C LYS A 51 0.04 16.86 -2.30
N GLU A 52 -0.96 16.63 -1.45
CA GLU A 52 -1.33 17.56 -0.37
C GLU A 52 -0.17 17.74 0.62
N ALA A 53 0.48 16.65 1.05
CA ALA A 53 1.63 16.71 1.94
C ALA A 53 2.77 17.56 1.34
N ALA A 54 3.13 17.30 0.09
CA ALA A 54 4.18 18.04 -0.60
C ALA A 54 3.85 19.54 -0.73
N LEU A 55 2.59 19.86 -1.08
CA LEU A 55 2.14 21.26 -1.18
C LEU A 55 2.21 21.98 0.17
N MET A 56 1.69 21.35 1.22
CA MET A 56 1.65 21.94 2.56
C MET A 56 3.04 22.18 3.12
N LEU A 57 3.98 21.22 2.97
CA LEU A 57 5.38 21.37 3.40
C LEU A 57 6.08 22.49 2.65
N ARG A 58 5.83 22.61 1.35
CA ARG A 58 6.38 23.70 0.55
C ARG A 58 5.87 25.06 1.02
N VAL A 59 4.57 25.19 1.27
CA VAL A 59 3.94 26.44 1.77
C VAL A 59 4.49 26.79 3.16
N ALA A 60 4.73 25.79 4.00
CA ALA A 60 5.29 25.99 5.33
C ALA A 60 6.81 26.29 5.32
N GLY A 61 7.48 26.19 4.17
CA GLY A 61 8.93 26.38 4.06
C GLY A 61 9.76 25.31 4.76
N THR A 62 9.18 24.11 4.99
CA THR A 62 9.83 23.02 5.74
C THR A 62 10.39 21.93 4.82
N LEU A 63 10.13 22.01 3.52
CA LEU A 63 10.57 21.00 2.54
C LEU A 63 12.09 20.92 2.38
N GLU A 64 12.81 22.01 2.69
CA GLU A 64 14.27 22.10 2.52
C GLU A 64 15.06 21.45 3.67
N LYS A 65 14.39 21.04 4.72
CA LYS A 65 15.06 20.64 5.98
C LYS A 65 15.02 19.14 6.29
N GLY A 66 14.49 18.30 5.40
CA GLY A 66 14.38 16.88 5.69
C GLY A 66 13.83 16.06 4.51
N THR A 67 13.62 14.75 4.74
CA THR A 67 13.06 13.83 3.75
C THR A 67 11.58 14.10 3.44
N GLY A 68 10.96 15.04 4.18
CA GLY A 68 9.55 15.37 4.05
C GLY A 68 8.61 14.24 4.45
N VAL A 69 7.33 14.41 4.13
CA VAL A 69 6.31 13.38 4.35
C VAL A 69 6.06 12.65 3.04
N THR A 70 6.22 11.33 3.05
CA THR A 70 5.86 10.48 1.91
C THR A 70 4.62 9.66 2.19
N VAL A 71 3.83 9.41 1.15
CA VAL A 71 2.61 8.60 1.22
C VAL A 71 2.65 7.59 0.09
N ASN A 72 2.68 6.30 0.42
CA ASN A 72 2.70 5.21 -0.55
C ASN A 72 1.64 4.16 -0.20
N CYS A 73 1.37 3.28 -1.14
CA CYS A 73 0.44 2.17 -0.97
C CYS A 73 1.10 0.86 -1.39
N ILE A 74 0.81 -0.21 -0.67
CA ILE A 74 1.13 -1.57 -1.07
C ILE A 74 -0.17 -2.24 -1.50
N ALA A 75 -0.21 -2.74 -2.73
CA ALA A 75 -1.26 -3.62 -3.23
C ALA A 75 -0.80 -5.06 -3.01
N ALA A 76 -1.25 -5.65 -1.91
CA ALA A 76 -0.88 -7.01 -1.56
C ALA A 76 -1.68 -8.03 -2.37
N GLY A 77 -0.99 -9.08 -2.83
CA GLY A 77 -1.61 -10.27 -3.41
C GLY A 77 -2.16 -11.23 -2.36
N LEU A 78 -2.36 -12.48 -2.76
CA LEU A 78 -2.71 -13.57 -1.85
C LEU A 78 -1.57 -13.76 -0.84
N THR A 79 -1.86 -13.53 0.44
CA THR A 79 -0.87 -13.59 1.53
C THR A 79 -1.36 -14.55 2.61
N GLU A 80 -0.50 -15.45 3.09
CA GLU A 80 -0.81 -16.42 4.13
C GLU A 80 -1.18 -15.73 5.44
N THR A 81 -2.46 -15.72 5.75
CA THR A 81 -3.06 -15.12 6.95
C THR A 81 -4.23 -15.97 7.40
N ASP A 82 -4.72 -15.75 8.61
CA ASP A 82 -5.92 -16.41 9.12
C ASP A 82 -7.13 -16.26 8.19
N MET A 83 -7.21 -15.15 7.47
CA MET A 83 -8.27 -14.91 6.48
C MET A 83 -8.18 -15.91 5.30
N VAL A 84 -6.99 -16.22 4.84
CA VAL A 84 -6.76 -17.16 3.73
C VAL A 84 -7.01 -18.60 4.17
N SER A 85 -6.78 -18.93 5.44
CA SER A 85 -7.06 -20.27 5.99
C SER A 85 -8.55 -20.65 5.96
N THR A 86 -9.44 -19.68 5.78
CA THR A 86 -10.89 -19.93 5.64
C THR A 86 -11.32 -20.26 4.20
N ILE A 87 -10.43 -20.12 3.23
CA ILE A 87 -10.69 -20.42 1.81
C ILE A 87 -10.65 -21.95 1.61
N PRO A 88 -11.67 -22.55 0.97
CA PRO A 88 -11.63 -23.98 0.67
C PRO A 88 -10.36 -24.36 -0.14
N PRO A 89 -9.71 -25.51 0.16
CA PRO A 89 -8.44 -25.87 -0.46
C PRO A 89 -8.45 -25.89 -1.99
N TYR A 90 -9.55 -26.34 -2.60
CA TYR A 90 -9.67 -26.38 -4.07
C TYR A 90 -9.70 -24.96 -4.69
N MET A 91 -10.38 -24.00 -4.03
CA MET A 91 -10.41 -22.61 -4.49
C MET A 91 -9.04 -21.95 -4.29
N LEU A 92 -8.37 -22.26 -3.19
CA LEU A 92 -7.03 -21.75 -2.92
C LEU A 92 -6.04 -22.24 -3.99
N ALA A 93 -6.11 -23.52 -4.38
CA ALA A 93 -5.30 -24.08 -5.44
C ALA A 93 -5.53 -23.36 -6.79
N GLU A 94 -6.78 -23.09 -7.16
CA GLU A 94 -7.10 -22.34 -8.38
C GLU A 94 -6.55 -20.90 -8.36
N ILE A 95 -6.55 -20.25 -7.20
CA ILE A 95 -5.96 -18.91 -7.06
C ILE A 95 -4.43 -18.99 -7.21
N VAL A 96 -3.79 -19.96 -6.56
CA VAL A 96 -2.32 -20.16 -6.59
C VAL A 96 -1.84 -20.45 -8.01
N GLU A 97 -2.57 -21.25 -8.79
CA GLU A 97 -2.24 -21.52 -10.20
C GLU A 97 -2.21 -20.24 -11.07
N ARG A 98 -2.95 -19.21 -10.69
CA ARG A 98 -2.96 -17.92 -11.41
C ARG A 98 -1.80 -17.01 -11.00
N ILE A 99 -1.10 -17.31 -9.93
CA ILE A 99 0.05 -16.53 -9.46
C ILE A 99 1.31 -17.06 -10.15
N PRO A 100 2.04 -16.25 -10.91
CA PRO A 100 3.30 -16.70 -11.55
C PRO A 100 4.33 -17.27 -10.58
N ALA A 101 4.38 -16.81 -9.34
CA ALA A 101 5.24 -17.38 -8.29
C ALA A 101 4.76 -18.75 -7.77
N HIS A 102 3.57 -19.24 -8.19
CA HIS A 102 2.95 -20.52 -7.80
C HIS A 102 2.83 -20.74 -6.28
N ARG A 103 2.64 -19.68 -5.51
CA ARG A 103 2.41 -19.73 -4.06
C ARG A 103 1.73 -18.47 -3.56
N ALA A 104 1.15 -18.52 -2.37
CA ALA A 104 0.84 -17.34 -1.60
C ALA A 104 2.14 -16.67 -1.10
N GLY A 105 2.09 -15.37 -0.88
CA GLY A 105 3.17 -14.64 -0.22
C GLY A 105 3.13 -14.84 1.30
N HIS A 106 4.28 -14.71 1.95
CA HIS A 106 4.33 -14.67 3.41
C HIS A 106 4.14 -13.23 3.91
N PRO A 107 3.52 -13.02 5.09
CA PRO A 107 3.35 -11.67 5.66
C PRO A 107 4.66 -10.87 5.76
N GLU A 108 5.78 -11.55 6.00
CA GLU A 108 7.10 -10.97 6.07
C GLU A 108 7.57 -10.36 4.75
N GLU A 109 7.09 -10.87 3.62
CA GLU A 109 7.42 -10.31 2.29
C GLU A 109 6.74 -8.94 2.10
N ILE A 110 5.49 -8.80 2.56
CA ILE A 110 4.80 -7.51 2.60
C ILE A 110 5.50 -6.57 3.60
N ALA A 111 5.79 -7.06 4.80
CA ALA A 111 6.45 -6.29 5.86
C ALA A 111 7.83 -5.76 5.44
N ARG A 112 8.57 -6.50 4.61
CA ARG A 112 9.87 -6.07 4.06
C ARG A 112 9.72 -4.83 3.19
N VAL A 113 8.70 -4.75 2.34
CA VAL A 113 8.43 -3.57 1.51
C VAL A 113 7.96 -2.40 2.37
N VAL A 114 7.13 -2.66 3.40
CA VAL A 114 6.77 -1.64 4.40
C VAL A 114 8.03 -1.06 5.07
N ALA A 115 8.92 -1.93 5.55
CA ALA A 115 10.15 -1.52 6.21
C ALA A 115 11.07 -0.72 5.27
N PHE A 116 11.17 -1.10 4.00
CA PHE A 116 11.91 -0.36 2.98
C PHE A 116 11.33 1.05 2.77
N LEU A 117 10.02 1.17 2.60
CA LEU A 117 9.36 2.46 2.37
C LEU A 117 9.36 3.35 3.63
N ALA A 118 9.51 2.77 4.81
CA ALA A 118 9.55 3.49 6.08
C ALA A 118 10.91 4.17 6.36
N GLN A 119 11.97 3.77 5.65
CA GLN A 119 13.31 4.32 5.85
C GLN A 119 13.42 5.77 5.35
N ASP A 120 14.30 6.54 5.96
CA ASP A 120 14.60 7.90 5.50
C ASP A 120 15.24 7.91 4.12
N ALA A 121 16.01 6.89 3.77
CA ALA A 121 16.58 6.71 2.43
C ALA A 121 15.51 6.59 1.32
N SER A 122 14.28 6.22 1.67
CA SER A 122 13.13 6.15 0.74
C SER A 122 12.39 7.49 0.59
N GLY A 123 12.96 8.60 1.05
CA GLY A 123 12.31 9.92 1.06
C GLY A 123 11.97 10.49 -0.32
N TYR A 124 12.49 9.93 -1.41
CA TYR A 124 12.14 10.33 -2.78
C TYR A 124 11.03 9.48 -3.41
N ILE A 125 10.49 8.51 -2.65
CA ILE A 125 9.43 7.61 -3.10
C ILE A 125 8.11 8.07 -2.46
N THR A 126 7.21 8.64 -3.26
CA THR A 126 5.89 9.08 -2.78
C THR A 126 4.84 8.99 -3.87
N GLY A 127 3.58 8.78 -3.47
CA GLY A 127 2.44 8.65 -4.38
C GLY A 127 2.39 7.33 -5.16
N GLN A 128 3.25 6.36 -4.83
CA GLN A 128 3.38 5.10 -5.56
C GLN A 128 2.45 4.02 -5.00
N ILE A 129 2.01 3.14 -5.89
CA ILE A 129 1.38 1.86 -5.59
C ILE A 129 2.40 0.78 -5.91
N TRP A 130 2.63 -0.11 -4.95
CA TRP A 130 3.62 -1.19 -5.03
C TRP A 130 2.90 -2.52 -4.98
N ASP A 131 2.88 -3.23 -6.09
CA ASP A 131 2.36 -4.59 -6.11
C ASP A 131 3.35 -5.55 -5.45
N VAL A 132 2.85 -6.31 -4.49
CA VAL A 132 3.60 -7.37 -3.81
C VAL A 132 2.71 -8.61 -3.83
N ASP A 133 2.70 -9.30 -4.97
CA ASP A 133 1.63 -10.22 -5.33
C ASP A 133 2.09 -11.50 -6.06
N GLY A 134 3.41 -11.70 -6.19
CA GLY A 134 3.97 -12.83 -6.92
C GLY A 134 3.74 -12.79 -8.43
N GLY A 135 3.38 -11.62 -8.97
CA GLY A 135 3.10 -11.40 -10.39
C GLY A 135 1.64 -11.60 -10.78
N LEU A 136 0.72 -11.69 -9.82
CA LEU A 136 -0.71 -11.92 -10.10
C LEU A 136 -1.32 -10.80 -10.95
N ASN A 137 -0.87 -9.57 -10.78
CA ASN A 137 -1.32 -8.37 -11.50
C ASN A 137 -0.24 -7.88 -12.47
N MET A 138 0.08 -8.68 -13.48
CA MET A 138 1.00 -8.29 -14.56
C MET A 138 0.27 -8.09 -15.87
#